data_63310e94a75b2253de2b214f411722f5
#
_entry.id   63310e94a75b2253de2b214f411722f5
#
_cell.length_a   1.000
_cell.length_b   1.000
_cell.length_c   1.000
_cell.angle_alpha   90.00
_cell.angle_beta   90.00
_cell.angle_gamma   90.00
#
_symmetry.space_group_name_H-M   'P 1'
#
loop_
_entity.id
_entity.type
_entity.pdbx_description
1 polymer ?
#
loop_
_entity_poly.entity_id
_entity_poly.type
_entity_poly.pdbx_seq_one_letter_code
_entity_poly.pdbx_strand_id
1 'polypeptide(L)'
;QLMKKIVDRFGAEFVYAYEPWSGAYCGRGVINRAYICEYRNNLIFEVKGLEHLVAGTPVAFADALKVTDQALVGQLDNVLTTAALVYLFGLGFQGTVFFTSQEEAGKSWRYLLEWFRRFGNTSNQLIVVDTSPYPDFQSAAQQQLVLRHKDANAKFNPDLTRKLLTLCDNRGIRFQM
;
A
#
# COMPACT_ATOMS: atom_id res chain seq x y z
N GLN A 1 -12.63 22.28 10.02
CA GLN A 1 -13.45 21.18 9.44
C GLN A 1 -12.64 19.89 9.19
N LEU A 2 -11.44 19.98 8.59
CA LEU A 2 -10.55 18.82 8.35
C LEU A 2 -10.11 18.14 9.65
N MET A 3 -9.64 18.90 10.63
CA MET A 3 -9.20 18.36 11.92
C MET A 3 -10.31 17.62 12.67
N LYS A 4 -11.54 18.13 12.60
CA LYS A 4 -12.68 17.42 13.20
C LYS A 4 -12.89 16.05 12.55
N LYS A 5 -12.84 15.97 11.21
CA LYS A 5 -12.94 14.70 10.49
C LYS A 5 -11.84 13.72 10.85
N ILE A 6 -10.61 14.22 11.05
CA ILE A 6 -9.47 13.38 11.45
C ILE A 6 -9.66 12.86 12.87
N VAL A 7 -10.04 13.71 13.80
CA VAL A 7 -10.32 13.30 15.18
C VAL A 7 -11.48 12.31 15.23
N ASP A 8 -12.55 12.58 14.50
CA ASP A 8 -13.74 11.70 14.45
C ASP A 8 -13.40 10.33 13.84
N ARG A 9 -12.44 10.28 12.89
CA ARG A 9 -12.02 9.03 12.23
C ARG A 9 -11.03 8.22 13.06
N PHE A 10 -10.09 8.85 13.73
CA PHE A 10 -8.96 8.17 14.37
C PHE A 10 -8.99 8.25 15.91
N GLY A 11 -9.88 9.05 16.48
CA GLY A 11 -10.05 9.13 17.93
C GLY A 11 -10.48 7.79 18.51
N ALA A 12 -9.86 7.39 19.62
CA ALA A 12 -10.08 6.12 20.30
C ALA A 12 -9.67 4.85 19.52
N GLU A 13 -9.04 5.00 18.33
CA GLU A 13 -8.49 3.86 17.61
C GLU A 13 -7.27 3.28 18.33
N PHE A 14 -7.13 1.97 18.27
CA PHE A 14 -5.97 1.28 18.81
C PHE A 14 -4.79 1.35 17.85
N VAL A 15 -3.60 1.38 18.45
CA VAL A 15 -2.34 1.30 17.73
C VAL A 15 -1.43 0.26 18.37
N TYR A 16 -0.57 -0.34 17.56
CA TYR A 16 0.48 -1.25 17.97
C TYR A 16 1.84 -0.64 17.72
N ALA A 17 2.76 -0.85 18.66
CA ALA A 17 4.14 -0.44 18.54
C ALA A 17 5.03 -1.65 18.28
N TYR A 18 6.08 -1.45 17.50
CA TYR A 18 6.99 -2.50 17.07
C TYR A 18 8.46 -2.08 17.28
N GLU A 19 9.29 -3.04 17.63
CA GLU A 19 10.73 -2.83 17.71
C GLU A 19 11.30 -2.56 16.29
N PRO A 20 12.09 -1.47 16.08
CA PRO A 20 12.47 -1.00 14.75
C PRO A 20 13.24 -2.01 13.90
N TRP A 21 14.03 -2.87 14.52
CA TRP A 21 14.95 -3.78 13.82
C TRP A 21 14.38 -5.17 13.60
N SER A 22 13.73 -5.71 14.62
CA SER A 22 13.18 -7.06 14.57
C SER A 22 11.72 -7.11 14.13
N GLY A 23 11.01 -5.96 14.20
CA GLY A 23 9.56 -5.92 14.01
C GLY A 23 8.75 -6.57 15.14
N ALA A 24 9.41 -6.90 16.26
CA ALA A 24 8.74 -7.50 17.39
C ALA A 24 7.72 -6.54 18.02
N TYR A 25 6.57 -7.08 18.41
CA TYR A 25 5.53 -6.32 19.09
C TYR A 25 6.03 -5.78 20.44
N CYS A 26 5.89 -4.48 20.67
CA CYS A 26 6.35 -3.80 21.87
C CYS A 26 5.22 -3.32 22.78
N GLY A 27 4.02 -3.13 22.26
CA GLY A 27 2.92 -2.64 23.06
C GLY A 27 1.73 -2.15 22.27
N ARG A 28 0.66 -1.86 23.00
CA ARG A 28 -0.62 -1.36 22.47
C ARG A 28 -0.95 -0.02 23.11
N GLY A 29 -1.37 0.91 22.29
CA GLY A 29 -1.88 2.20 22.75
C GLY A 29 -3.24 2.55 22.17
N VAL A 30 -3.76 3.70 22.58
CA VAL A 30 -5.00 4.29 22.09
C VAL A 30 -4.74 5.72 21.69
N ILE A 31 -5.22 6.13 20.53
CA ILE A 31 -5.17 7.53 20.08
C ILE A 31 -6.09 8.35 20.98
N ASN A 32 -5.49 9.26 21.74
CA ASN A 32 -6.20 10.15 22.65
C ASN A 32 -6.58 11.47 21.99
N ARG A 33 -5.69 11.98 21.13
CA ARG A 33 -5.83 13.30 20.50
C ARG A 33 -5.10 13.33 19.17
N ALA A 34 -5.59 14.13 18.23
CA ALA A 34 -4.90 14.48 17.00
C ALA A 34 -4.83 16.01 16.86
N TYR A 35 -3.69 16.55 16.43
CA TYR A 35 -3.51 17.97 16.18
C TYR A 35 -2.44 18.22 15.12
N ILE A 36 -2.42 19.42 14.56
CA ILE A 36 -1.32 19.86 13.70
C ILE A 36 -0.27 20.56 14.57
N CYS A 37 0.94 20.05 14.54
CA CYS A 37 2.07 20.71 15.16
C CYS A 37 2.41 21.99 14.37
N GLU A 38 2.19 23.15 14.94
CA GLU A 38 2.44 24.44 14.28
C GLU A 38 3.91 24.62 13.86
N TYR A 39 4.84 24.08 14.66
CA TYR A 39 6.26 24.17 14.37
C TYR A 39 6.70 23.31 13.17
N ARG A 40 6.15 22.11 13.04
CA ARG A 40 6.53 21.14 11.99
C ARG A 40 5.52 21.06 10.84
N ASN A 41 4.37 21.68 11.00
CA ASN A 41 3.22 21.58 10.11
C ASN A 41 2.83 20.11 9.77
N ASN A 42 3.00 19.23 10.75
CA ASN A 42 2.69 17.81 10.62
C ASN A 42 1.49 17.46 11.49
N LEU A 43 0.68 16.51 11.03
CA LEU A 43 -0.33 15.85 11.84
C LEU A 43 0.34 14.99 12.90
N ILE A 44 -0.02 15.21 14.16
CA ILE A 44 0.48 14.49 15.32
C ILE A 44 -0.69 13.78 16.00
N PHE A 45 -0.46 12.53 16.34
CA PHE A 45 -1.35 11.75 17.20
C PHE A 45 -0.70 11.60 18.59
N GLU A 46 -1.42 11.96 19.63
CA GLU A 46 -1.07 11.61 21.00
C GLU A 46 -1.62 10.24 21.32
N VAL A 47 -0.76 9.34 21.72
CA VAL A 47 -1.12 7.95 22.03
C VAL A 47 -0.89 7.69 23.52
N LYS A 48 -1.91 7.17 24.20
CA LYS A 48 -1.82 6.70 25.59
C LYS A 48 -1.47 5.22 25.63
N GLY A 49 -0.70 4.81 26.64
CA GLY A 49 -0.32 3.41 26.87
C GLY A 49 1.03 3.03 26.27
N LEU A 50 1.70 3.97 25.57
CA LEU A 50 3.02 3.78 24.96
C LEU A 50 4.08 4.76 25.48
N GLU A 51 3.85 5.40 26.60
CA GLU A 51 4.71 6.44 27.18
C GLU A 51 6.10 5.92 27.57
N HIS A 52 6.23 4.62 27.75
CA HIS A 52 7.50 3.94 28.11
C HIS A 52 8.41 3.71 26.90
N LEU A 53 7.93 3.92 25.66
CA LEU A 53 8.69 3.66 24.47
C LEU A 53 9.60 4.84 24.10
N VAL A 54 10.72 4.51 23.46
CA VAL A 54 11.69 5.51 23.03
C VAL A 54 11.28 6.17 21.72
N ALA A 55 11.77 7.39 21.48
CA ALA A 55 11.57 8.09 20.22
C ALA A 55 12.13 7.28 19.04
N GLY A 56 11.37 7.25 17.94
CA GLY A 56 11.72 6.44 16.75
C GLY A 56 11.10 5.05 16.73
N THR A 57 10.42 4.62 17.80
CA THR A 57 9.65 3.37 17.77
C THR A 57 8.53 3.46 16.76
N PRO A 58 8.44 2.56 15.75
CA PRO A 58 7.36 2.52 14.78
C PRO A 58 6.02 2.21 15.44
N VAL A 59 4.99 2.96 15.06
CA VAL A 59 3.62 2.77 15.53
C VAL A 59 2.70 2.68 14.33
N ALA A 60 1.86 1.65 14.30
CA ALA A 60 0.86 1.44 13.24
C ALA A 60 -0.54 1.31 13.84
N PHE A 61 -1.58 1.61 13.07
CA PHE A 61 -2.94 1.32 13.50
C PHE A 61 -3.13 -0.17 13.77
N ALA A 62 -3.81 -0.49 14.84
CA ALA A 62 -4.16 -1.87 15.20
C ALA A 62 -5.32 -2.34 14.32
N ASP A 63 -5.08 -2.47 13.03
CA ASP A 63 -6.07 -2.93 12.08
C ASP A 63 -6.00 -4.45 11.96
N ALA A 64 -7.11 -5.10 12.21
CA ALA A 64 -7.25 -6.54 12.03
C ALA A 64 -7.92 -6.81 10.68
N LEU A 65 -7.31 -7.67 9.89
CA LEU A 65 -7.93 -8.16 8.66
C LEU A 65 -9.28 -8.80 8.98
N LYS A 66 -10.34 -8.24 8.44
CA LYS A 66 -11.69 -8.82 8.52
C LYS A 66 -11.99 -9.50 7.19
N VAL A 67 -12.37 -10.76 7.28
CA VAL A 67 -12.74 -11.58 6.12
C VAL A 67 -14.22 -11.87 6.19
N THR A 68 -14.95 -11.55 5.13
CA THR A 68 -16.34 -11.92 4.93
C THR A 68 -16.47 -12.70 3.63
N ASP A 69 -17.63 -13.29 3.38
CA ASP A 69 -17.88 -14.04 2.14
C ASP A 69 -17.75 -13.16 0.88
N GLN A 70 -17.82 -11.84 1.03
CA GLN A 70 -17.85 -10.90 -0.08
C GLN A 70 -16.66 -9.92 -0.10
N ALA A 71 -15.91 -9.78 0.99
CA ALA A 71 -14.90 -8.74 1.10
C ALA A 71 -13.77 -9.07 2.08
N LEU A 72 -12.61 -8.52 1.77
CA LEU A 72 -11.50 -8.35 2.69
C LEU A 72 -11.47 -6.88 3.11
N VAL A 73 -11.42 -6.62 4.42
CA VAL A 73 -11.35 -5.26 4.97
C VAL A 73 -10.14 -5.16 5.90
N GLY A 74 -9.27 -4.20 5.63
CA GLY A 74 -8.05 -3.98 6.41
C GLY A 74 -7.15 -2.97 5.72
N GLN A 75 -5.93 -2.79 6.23
CA GLN A 75 -4.88 -2.03 5.55
C GLN A 75 -4.27 -2.91 4.45
N LEU A 76 -4.83 -2.82 3.25
CA LEU A 76 -4.48 -3.69 2.13
C LEU A 76 -3.47 -3.08 1.16
N ASP A 77 -3.09 -1.83 1.37
CA ASP A 77 -2.10 -1.10 0.59
C ASP A 77 -0.69 -1.29 1.19
N ASN A 78 0.23 -1.99 0.55
CA ASN A 78 0.06 -2.79 -0.66
C ASN A 78 0.22 -4.30 -0.35
N VAL A 79 -0.36 -4.74 0.76
CA VAL A 79 -0.26 -6.13 1.26
C VAL A 79 -1.00 -7.09 0.33
N LEU A 80 -2.13 -6.66 -0.24
CA LEU A 80 -2.95 -7.50 -1.10
C LEU A 80 -2.20 -7.91 -2.37
N THR A 81 -1.63 -6.95 -3.09
CA THR A 81 -0.90 -7.24 -4.32
C THR A 81 0.41 -7.97 -4.05
N THR A 82 1.06 -7.70 -2.92
CA THR A 82 2.22 -8.47 -2.44
C THR A 82 1.84 -9.94 -2.26
N ALA A 83 0.75 -10.24 -1.57
CA ALA A 83 0.26 -11.60 -1.38
C ALA A 83 -0.08 -12.29 -2.71
N ALA A 84 -0.70 -11.57 -3.65
CA ALA A 84 -0.99 -12.08 -4.98
C ALA A 84 0.28 -12.45 -5.76
N LEU A 85 1.33 -11.62 -5.69
CA LEU A 85 2.62 -11.90 -6.33
C LEU A 85 3.32 -13.11 -5.71
N VAL A 86 3.31 -13.23 -4.38
CA VAL A 86 3.85 -14.42 -3.68
C VAL A 86 3.10 -15.68 -4.11
N TYR A 87 1.77 -15.62 -4.20
CA TYR A 87 0.95 -16.73 -4.66
C TYR A 87 1.28 -17.15 -6.09
N LEU A 88 1.52 -16.20 -7.00
CA LEU A 88 1.94 -16.48 -8.37
C LEU A 88 3.25 -17.27 -8.44
N PHE A 89 4.23 -16.99 -7.56
CA PHE A 89 5.43 -17.81 -7.48
C PHE A 89 5.13 -19.25 -7.05
N GLY A 90 4.21 -19.44 -6.11
CA GLY A 90 3.72 -20.77 -5.71
C GLY A 90 3.07 -21.54 -6.87
N LEU A 91 2.51 -20.83 -7.86
CA LEU A 91 1.96 -21.42 -9.09
C LEU A 91 3.00 -21.65 -10.19
N GLY A 92 4.29 -21.39 -9.91
CA GLY A 92 5.39 -21.63 -10.86
C GLY A 92 5.69 -20.45 -11.79
N PHE A 93 5.28 -19.22 -11.45
CA PHE A 93 5.66 -18.05 -12.22
C PHE A 93 7.18 -17.93 -12.35
N GLN A 94 7.64 -17.69 -13.58
CA GLN A 94 9.04 -17.47 -13.90
C GLN A 94 9.28 -15.99 -14.16
N GLY A 95 10.02 -15.33 -13.29
CA GLY A 95 10.32 -13.90 -13.41
C GLY A 95 10.99 -13.37 -12.17
N THR A 96 11.27 -12.06 -12.16
CA THR A 96 11.82 -11.35 -11.01
C THR A 96 10.74 -10.43 -10.43
N VAL A 97 10.55 -10.49 -9.14
CA VAL A 97 9.65 -9.58 -8.41
C VAL A 97 10.46 -8.75 -7.42
N PHE A 98 10.13 -7.48 -7.33
CA PHE A 98 10.71 -6.55 -6.37
C PHE A 98 9.64 -6.15 -5.36
N PHE A 99 9.89 -6.40 -4.09
CA PHE A 99 9.15 -5.80 -2.99
C PHE A 99 9.95 -4.62 -2.45
N THR A 100 9.45 -3.42 -2.68
CA THR A 100 10.17 -2.19 -2.32
C THR A 100 9.60 -1.60 -1.04
N SER A 101 10.44 -0.88 -0.30
CA SER A 101 10.03 -0.08 0.84
C SER A 101 10.05 1.41 0.50
N GLN A 102 9.47 2.25 1.38
CA GLN A 102 9.44 3.71 1.25
C GLN A 102 8.71 4.22 0.00
N GLU A 103 7.70 3.49 -0.47
CA GLU A 103 6.86 3.91 -1.59
C GLU A 103 6.13 5.22 -1.23
N GLU A 104 5.46 5.28 -0.10
CA GLU A 104 4.74 6.46 0.43
C GLU A 104 5.64 7.70 0.62
N ALA A 105 6.94 7.49 0.76
CA ALA A 105 7.94 8.54 0.79
C ALA A 105 8.49 8.94 -0.59
N GLY A 106 7.99 8.32 -1.68
CA GLY A 106 8.43 8.55 -3.05
C GLY A 106 9.88 8.15 -3.29
N LYS A 107 10.40 7.15 -2.59
CA LYS A 107 11.82 6.76 -2.65
C LYS A 107 12.07 5.36 -3.20
N SER A 108 11.07 4.52 -3.32
CA SER A 108 11.19 3.11 -3.72
C SER A 108 11.88 2.92 -5.08
N TRP A 109 11.62 3.80 -6.05
CA TRP A 109 12.20 3.74 -7.39
C TRP A 109 13.74 3.80 -7.39
N ARG A 110 14.35 4.43 -6.38
CA ARG A 110 15.82 4.56 -6.27
C ARG A 110 16.48 3.20 -6.05
N TYR A 111 15.81 2.32 -5.30
CA TYR A 111 16.31 0.95 -5.05
C TYR A 111 16.28 0.12 -6.33
N LEU A 112 15.19 0.22 -7.10
CA LEU A 112 15.09 -0.44 -8.40
C LEU A 112 16.14 0.06 -9.39
N LEU A 113 16.33 1.38 -9.49
CA LEU A 113 17.34 1.95 -10.35
C LEU A 113 18.75 1.47 -10.01
N GLU A 114 19.08 1.44 -8.71
CA GLU A 114 20.39 0.94 -8.26
C GLU A 114 20.56 -0.55 -8.53
N TRP A 115 19.50 -1.33 -8.38
CA TRP A 115 19.53 -2.76 -8.72
C TRP A 115 19.80 -2.96 -10.22
N PHE A 116 19.08 -2.28 -11.10
CA PHE A 116 19.29 -2.37 -12.54
C PHE A 116 20.67 -1.91 -12.97
N ARG A 117 21.21 -0.91 -12.31
CA ARG A 117 22.57 -0.44 -12.57
C ARG A 117 23.64 -1.49 -12.24
N ARG A 118 23.44 -2.27 -11.18
CA ARG A 118 24.39 -3.29 -10.73
C ARG A 118 24.28 -4.60 -11.48
N PHE A 119 23.07 -5.02 -11.74
CA PHE A 119 22.78 -6.38 -12.21
C PHE A 119 22.23 -6.42 -13.64
N GLY A 120 21.96 -5.28 -14.23
CA GLY A 120 21.38 -5.18 -15.57
C GLY A 120 19.90 -5.55 -15.60
N ASN A 121 19.34 -5.57 -16.80
CA ASN A 121 17.93 -5.89 -17.02
C ASN A 121 17.77 -7.38 -17.30
N THR A 122 16.84 -8.03 -16.63
CA THR A 122 16.42 -9.40 -16.93
C THR A 122 15.32 -9.47 -17.99
N SER A 123 14.62 -8.35 -18.19
CA SER A 123 13.51 -8.21 -19.13
C SER A 123 13.40 -6.76 -19.60
N ASN A 124 12.82 -6.55 -20.78
CA ASN A 124 12.46 -5.21 -21.26
C ASN A 124 11.08 -4.74 -20.79
N GLN A 125 10.48 -5.49 -19.88
CA GLN A 125 9.14 -5.19 -19.36
C GLN A 125 9.21 -5.05 -17.84
N LEU A 126 8.72 -3.93 -17.33
CA LEU A 126 8.49 -3.69 -15.91
C LEU A 126 6.99 -3.46 -15.71
N ILE A 127 6.37 -4.26 -14.86
CA ILE A 127 4.97 -4.12 -14.48
C ILE A 127 4.95 -3.66 -13.02
N VAL A 128 4.29 -2.55 -12.77
CA VAL A 128 4.03 -2.05 -11.42
C VAL A 128 2.64 -2.54 -11.00
N VAL A 129 2.57 -3.15 -9.82
CA VAL A 129 1.32 -3.70 -9.28
C VAL A 129 1.03 -2.99 -7.96
N ASP A 130 -0.16 -2.40 -7.88
CA ASP A 130 -0.56 -1.59 -6.74
C ASP A 130 -2.07 -1.68 -6.50
N THR A 131 -2.53 -1.21 -5.35
CA THR A 131 -3.95 -1.01 -5.09
C THR A 131 -4.45 0.28 -5.75
N SER A 132 -5.74 0.37 -6.01
CA SER A 132 -6.35 1.56 -6.58
C SER A 132 -7.59 1.96 -5.82
N PRO A 133 -7.75 3.25 -5.48
CA PRO A 133 -8.96 3.73 -4.84
C PRO A 133 -10.14 3.70 -5.81
N TYR A 134 -11.31 3.39 -5.27
CA TYR A 134 -12.59 3.56 -5.95
C TYR A 134 -13.46 4.55 -5.18
N PRO A 135 -14.37 5.28 -5.85
CA PRO A 135 -15.24 6.25 -5.20
C PRO A 135 -16.23 5.59 -4.23
N ASP A 136 -16.64 4.35 -4.52
CA ASP A 136 -17.59 3.59 -3.74
C ASP A 136 -17.45 2.08 -3.98
N PHE A 137 -18.10 1.30 -3.12
CA PHE A 137 -18.07 -0.17 -3.19
C PHE A 137 -18.72 -0.70 -4.47
N GLN A 138 -19.77 -0.06 -4.99
CA GLN A 138 -20.47 -0.51 -6.19
C GLN A 138 -19.56 -0.40 -7.41
N SER A 139 -18.83 0.70 -7.53
CA SER A 139 -17.83 0.90 -8.59
C SER A 139 -16.71 -0.15 -8.51
N ALA A 140 -16.22 -0.44 -7.31
CA ALA A 140 -15.21 -1.47 -7.10
C ALA A 140 -15.70 -2.87 -7.48
N ALA A 141 -16.94 -3.23 -7.13
CA ALA A 141 -17.53 -4.53 -7.41
C ALA A 141 -17.75 -4.83 -8.90
N GLN A 142 -17.82 -3.79 -9.74
CA GLN A 142 -18.00 -3.93 -11.18
C GLN A 142 -16.70 -4.27 -11.91
N GLN A 143 -15.55 -4.05 -11.29
CA GLN A 143 -14.24 -4.20 -11.89
C GLN A 143 -13.42 -5.28 -11.18
N GLN A 144 -12.55 -5.93 -11.93
CA GLN A 144 -11.59 -6.90 -11.40
C GLN A 144 -10.16 -6.34 -11.43
N LEU A 145 -9.91 -5.37 -12.29
CA LEU A 145 -8.60 -4.82 -12.53
C LEU A 145 -8.68 -3.35 -12.93
N VAL A 146 -7.71 -2.55 -12.50
CA VAL A 146 -7.47 -1.20 -13.03
C VAL A 146 -6.19 -1.22 -13.85
N LEU A 147 -6.26 -0.76 -15.10
CA LEU A 147 -5.09 -0.57 -15.95
C LEU A 147 -4.85 0.92 -16.11
N ARG A 148 -3.68 1.39 -15.71
CA ARG A 148 -3.32 2.80 -15.81
C ARG A 148 -2.43 3.06 -17.00
N HIS A 149 -2.72 4.08 -17.79
CA HIS A 149 -1.83 4.60 -18.84
C HIS A 149 -0.99 5.77 -18.35
N LYS A 150 -1.37 6.37 -17.24
CA LYS A 150 -0.69 7.51 -16.61
C LYS A 150 -0.90 7.49 -15.11
N ASP A 151 0.07 7.91 -14.37
CA ASP A 151 -0.02 8.23 -12.95
C ASP A 151 0.53 9.64 -12.70
N ALA A 152 0.53 10.13 -11.45
CA ALA A 152 0.94 11.48 -11.08
C ALA A 152 2.30 11.86 -11.69
N ASN A 153 3.28 10.97 -11.60
CA ASN A 153 4.66 11.21 -12.03
C ASN A 153 5.15 10.21 -13.10
N ALA A 154 4.28 9.38 -13.63
CA ALA A 154 4.67 8.34 -14.59
C ALA A 154 3.71 8.25 -15.78
N LYS A 155 4.27 7.92 -16.95
CA LYS A 155 3.52 7.48 -18.14
C LYS A 155 3.94 6.07 -18.45
N PHE A 156 2.95 5.20 -18.63
CA PHE A 156 3.19 3.79 -18.94
C PHE A 156 3.31 3.57 -20.44
N ASN A 157 3.99 2.49 -20.81
CA ASN A 157 4.19 2.14 -22.21
C ASN A 157 2.84 1.82 -22.89
N PRO A 158 2.44 2.56 -23.93
CA PRO A 158 1.13 2.39 -24.56
C PRO A 158 0.96 1.05 -25.27
N ASP A 159 2.03 0.46 -25.80
CA ASP A 159 1.94 -0.83 -26.50
C ASP A 159 1.79 -1.98 -25.50
N LEU A 160 2.48 -1.91 -24.37
CA LEU A 160 2.29 -2.88 -23.29
C LEU A 160 0.89 -2.76 -22.70
N THR A 161 0.43 -1.54 -22.44
CA THR A 161 -0.96 -1.31 -21.98
C THR A 161 -1.98 -1.91 -22.95
N ARG A 162 -1.83 -1.68 -24.24
CA ARG A 162 -2.71 -2.25 -25.28
C ARG A 162 -2.70 -3.78 -25.27
N LYS A 163 -1.53 -4.41 -25.11
CA LYS A 163 -1.42 -5.88 -25.00
C LYS A 163 -2.16 -6.39 -23.76
N LEU A 164 -2.05 -5.71 -22.63
CA LEU A 164 -2.78 -6.08 -21.41
C LEU A 164 -4.30 -5.93 -21.59
N LEU A 165 -4.76 -4.85 -22.22
CA LEU A 165 -6.18 -4.66 -22.56
C LEU A 165 -6.71 -5.82 -23.42
N THR A 166 -6.02 -6.14 -24.51
CA THR A 166 -6.39 -7.26 -25.36
C THR A 166 -6.42 -8.59 -24.60
N LEU A 167 -5.48 -8.80 -23.68
CA LEU A 167 -5.46 -9.99 -22.84
C LEU A 167 -6.68 -10.04 -21.91
N CYS A 168 -7.05 -8.92 -21.29
CA CYS A 168 -8.23 -8.82 -20.43
C CYS A 168 -9.51 -9.14 -21.22
N ASP A 169 -9.68 -8.53 -22.39
CA ASP A 169 -10.83 -8.79 -23.27
C ASP A 169 -10.94 -10.27 -23.66
N ASN A 170 -9.83 -10.87 -24.10
CA ASN A 170 -9.77 -12.28 -24.49
C ASN A 170 -10.06 -13.26 -23.35
N ARG A 171 -9.85 -12.82 -22.10
CA ARG A 171 -10.08 -13.62 -20.88
C ARG A 171 -11.38 -13.26 -20.17
N GLY A 172 -12.16 -12.33 -20.69
CA GLY A 172 -13.37 -11.84 -20.04
C GLY A 172 -13.12 -11.15 -18.70
N ILE A 173 -11.91 -10.59 -18.49
CA ILE A 173 -11.55 -9.86 -17.28
C ILE A 173 -12.08 -8.43 -17.40
N ARG A 174 -12.95 -8.03 -16.50
CA ARG A 174 -13.47 -6.65 -16.46
C ARG A 174 -12.40 -5.72 -15.91
N PHE A 175 -12.19 -4.62 -16.59
CA PHE A 175 -11.18 -3.61 -16.19
C PHE A 175 -11.70 -2.19 -16.35
N GLN A 176 -11.03 -1.28 -15.63
CA GLN A 176 -11.17 0.17 -15.76
C GLN A 176 -9.82 0.77 -16.20
N MET A 177 -9.87 1.86 -16.97
CA MET A 177 -8.70 2.67 -17.33
C MET A 177 -8.70 4.01 -16.60
#